data_b7150db32efae1f8abf7b783e6b2042b
#
_entry.id   b7150db32efae1f8abf7b783e6b2042b
#
_cell.length_a   1.000
_cell.length_b   1.000
_cell.length_c   1.000
_cell.angle_alpha   90.00
_cell.angle_beta   90.00
_cell.angle_gamma   90.00
#
_symmetry.space_group_name_H-M   'P 1'
#
loop_
_entity.id
_entity.type
_entity.pdbx_description
1 polymer ?
#
loop_
_entity_poly.entity_id
_entity_poly.type
_entity_poly.pdbx_seq_one_letter_code
_entity_poly.pdbx_strand_id
1 'polypeptide(L)'
;YDHQYGSAVAGRQRINLDNQRYIGGVAWRQNEQTYDGGLVQLKPLTGMTLTAAYIDNINSIFGPDNGQYDNKTNPANIEGHSQLFNAQYVAMTELTVTGYVYQLGLDNIAVAPTAALGTLASQTNGLRLNGVIAGVSYTAEYAQQKDYADNPNDLDSDYYLAELGYTLAGVALKGGYEVLGGSDDGKGTGNLAFQTPLATKHAFQGWADVFLTTPTDGIKDAYLGASLPLFGGTAQAVYHDFRAEQSSLISQYGEELDLSYAHPIPGVKGLVGLVKYADYDANDFGVDTRKFWTQVQYTY
;
A
#
# COMPACT_ATOMS: atom_id res chain seq x y z
N TYR A 1 -22.99 9.82 -10.82
CA TYR A 1 -23.34 9.61 -12.24
C TYR A 1 -22.52 8.45 -12.80
N ASP A 2 -23.17 7.51 -13.44
CA ASP A 2 -22.54 6.36 -14.07
C ASP A 2 -23.05 6.21 -15.53
N HIS A 3 -22.15 5.96 -16.47
CA HIS A 3 -22.41 5.81 -17.89
C HIS A 3 -21.38 4.85 -18.51
N GLN A 4 -21.71 4.22 -19.65
CA GLN A 4 -20.82 3.27 -20.33
C GLN A 4 -19.42 3.83 -20.67
N TYR A 5 -19.28 5.14 -20.80
CA TYR A 5 -18.00 5.82 -21.14
C TYR A 5 -17.29 6.39 -19.91
N GLY A 6 -17.86 6.27 -18.70
CA GLY A 6 -17.24 6.74 -17.48
C GLY A 6 -18.22 7.05 -16.38
N SER A 7 -17.68 7.40 -15.22
CA SER A 7 -18.42 7.74 -14.03
C SER A 7 -17.85 9.00 -13.36
N ALA A 8 -18.68 9.67 -12.56
CA ALA A 8 -18.27 10.77 -11.70
C ALA A 8 -18.92 10.63 -10.34
N VAL A 9 -18.14 10.79 -9.30
CA VAL A 9 -18.58 10.75 -7.89
C VAL A 9 -18.11 12.02 -7.20
N ALA A 10 -18.97 12.65 -6.40
CA ALA A 10 -18.63 13.80 -5.56
C ALA A 10 -19.12 13.55 -4.13
N GLY A 11 -18.31 13.92 -3.15
CA GLY A 11 -18.53 13.70 -1.73
C GLY A 11 -17.62 12.64 -1.15
N ARG A 12 -18.01 12.10 0.01
CA ARG A 12 -17.24 11.05 0.71
C ARG A 12 -17.33 9.73 -0.01
N GLN A 13 -16.18 9.17 -0.36
CA GLN A 13 -16.08 7.96 -1.16
C GLN A 13 -14.83 7.15 -0.82
N ARG A 14 -14.82 5.88 -1.24
CA ARG A 14 -13.63 5.03 -1.26
C ARG A 14 -12.87 5.26 -2.55
N ILE A 15 -11.55 5.38 -2.46
CA ILE A 15 -10.66 5.38 -3.63
C ILE A 15 -9.62 4.31 -3.43
N ASN A 16 -9.61 3.33 -4.32
CA ASN A 16 -8.62 2.26 -4.37
C ASN A 16 -8.01 2.25 -5.76
N LEU A 17 -6.71 2.50 -5.88
CA LEU A 17 -6.00 2.50 -7.14
C LEU A 17 -4.97 1.36 -7.17
N ASP A 18 -4.91 0.69 -8.30
CA ASP A 18 -3.99 -0.43 -8.57
C ASP A 18 -4.02 -1.49 -7.44
N ASN A 19 -2.87 -1.81 -6.86
CA ASN A 19 -2.75 -2.72 -5.72
C ASN A 19 -2.87 -2.03 -4.35
N GLN A 20 -3.29 -0.77 -4.30
CA GLN A 20 -3.40 0.05 -3.09
C GLN A 20 -2.04 0.33 -2.40
N ARG A 21 -0.95 0.27 -3.17
CA ARG A 21 0.39 0.58 -2.64
C ARG A 21 0.56 2.06 -2.32
N TYR A 22 -0.19 2.93 -3.01
CA TYR A 22 -0.16 4.38 -2.79
C TYR A 22 -1.50 4.90 -2.28
N ILE A 23 -2.60 4.50 -2.90
CA ILE A 23 -3.94 5.00 -2.60
C ILE A 23 -4.86 3.81 -2.32
N GLY A 24 -5.32 3.68 -1.08
CA GLY A 24 -6.17 2.57 -0.65
C GLY A 24 -7.14 2.92 0.47
N GLY A 25 -8.13 2.06 0.67
CA GLY A 25 -9.21 2.22 1.65
C GLY A 25 -8.92 1.55 3.00
N VAL A 26 -7.85 0.76 3.12
CA VAL A 26 -7.52 0.02 4.35
C VAL A 26 -8.69 -0.86 4.84
N ALA A 27 -9.39 -1.50 3.90
CA ALA A 27 -10.65 -2.21 4.13
C ALA A 27 -10.57 -3.43 5.09
N TRP A 28 -9.38 -3.86 5.46
CA TRP A 28 -9.21 -4.91 6.46
C TRP A 28 -9.49 -4.41 7.90
N ARG A 29 -9.50 -3.10 8.11
CA ARG A 29 -9.88 -2.45 9.39
C ARG A 29 -11.40 -2.28 9.47
N GLN A 30 -11.93 -2.13 10.68
CA GLN A 30 -13.35 -1.83 10.91
C GLN A 30 -13.74 -0.42 10.39
N ASN A 31 -12.82 0.55 10.52
CA ASN A 31 -12.96 1.87 9.93
C ASN A 31 -12.12 1.92 8.67
N GLU A 32 -12.77 2.05 7.53
CA GLU A 32 -12.08 2.25 6.27
C GLU A 32 -11.62 3.70 6.11
N GLN A 33 -10.47 3.88 5.46
CA GLN A 33 -10.05 5.19 4.98
C GLN A 33 -10.97 5.64 3.84
N THR A 34 -11.49 6.86 3.93
CA THR A 34 -12.36 7.45 2.91
C THR A 34 -11.88 8.84 2.55
N TYR A 35 -12.28 9.31 1.38
CA TYR A 35 -11.81 10.53 0.75
C TYR A 35 -12.98 11.45 0.47
N ASP A 36 -12.90 12.70 0.92
CA ASP A 36 -13.87 13.75 0.63
C ASP A 36 -13.37 14.56 -0.57
N GLY A 37 -14.15 14.59 -1.65
CA GLY A 37 -13.74 15.24 -2.89
C GLY A 37 -14.53 14.81 -4.10
N GLY A 38 -13.93 14.93 -5.26
CA GLY A 38 -14.49 14.51 -6.54
C GLY A 38 -13.59 13.53 -7.28
N LEU A 39 -14.18 12.53 -7.91
CA LEU A 39 -13.50 11.58 -8.76
C LEU A 39 -14.22 11.45 -10.09
N VAL A 40 -13.47 11.47 -11.17
CA VAL A 40 -13.96 11.18 -12.54
C VAL A 40 -13.15 10.03 -13.10
N GLN A 41 -13.86 9.06 -13.66
CA GLN A 41 -13.26 7.96 -14.41
C GLN A 41 -13.81 7.95 -15.82
N LEU A 42 -12.95 7.92 -16.83
CA LEU A 42 -13.29 7.87 -18.23
C LEU A 42 -12.78 6.59 -18.87
N LYS A 43 -13.58 6.04 -19.81
CA LYS A 43 -13.25 4.87 -20.63
C LYS A 43 -13.30 5.28 -22.11
N PRO A 44 -12.30 6.04 -22.61
CA PRO A 44 -12.34 6.64 -23.94
C PRO A 44 -12.23 5.62 -25.07
N LEU A 45 -11.64 4.46 -24.79
CA LEU A 45 -11.53 3.33 -25.72
C LEU A 45 -11.47 2.02 -24.96
N THR A 46 -11.65 0.90 -25.67
CA THR A 46 -11.59 -0.44 -25.08
C THR A 46 -10.22 -0.68 -24.45
N GLY A 47 -10.23 -1.17 -23.21
CA GLY A 47 -9.02 -1.45 -22.44
C GLY A 47 -8.41 -0.23 -21.75
N MET A 48 -8.85 0.99 -22.02
CA MET A 48 -8.31 2.22 -21.40
C MET A 48 -9.23 2.75 -20.32
N THR A 49 -8.63 3.05 -19.17
CA THR A 49 -9.29 3.73 -18.05
C THR A 49 -8.44 4.91 -17.64
N LEU A 50 -9.03 6.10 -17.61
CA LEU A 50 -8.41 7.33 -17.09
C LEU A 50 -9.14 7.72 -15.82
N THR A 51 -8.42 7.89 -14.72
CA THR A 51 -8.99 8.33 -13.44
C THR A 51 -8.33 9.63 -13.03
N ALA A 52 -9.14 10.61 -12.66
CA ALA A 52 -8.69 11.85 -12.06
C ALA A 52 -9.52 12.11 -10.78
N ALA A 53 -8.86 12.49 -9.70
CA ALA A 53 -9.53 12.87 -8.46
C ALA A 53 -8.93 14.14 -7.88
N TYR A 54 -9.79 14.94 -7.24
CA TYR A 54 -9.42 16.03 -6.35
C TYR A 54 -9.96 15.72 -4.96
N ILE A 55 -9.11 15.78 -3.97
CA ILE A 55 -9.40 15.39 -2.59
C ILE A 55 -9.09 16.58 -1.69
N ASP A 56 -10.03 16.94 -0.83
CA ASP A 56 -9.97 18.06 0.10
C ASP A 56 -9.74 17.60 1.55
N ASN A 57 -10.17 16.38 1.88
CA ASN A 57 -9.95 15.76 3.19
C ASN A 57 -9.91 14.24 3.08
N ILE A 58 -9.08 13.61 3.93
CA ILE A 58 -8.99 12.16 4.04
C ILE A 58 -9.38 11.76 5.45
N ASN A 59 -10.46 10.98 5.57
CA ASN A 59 -10.89 10.42 6.85
C ASN A 59 -10.11 9.14 7.08
N SER A 60 -9.16 9.19 8.01
CA SER A 60 -8.26 8.07 8.29
C SER A 60 -8.94 6.99 9.15
N ILE A 61 -8.24 5.88 9.33
CA ILE A 61 -8.67 4.78 10.22
C ILE A 61 -8.56 5.14 11.71
N PHE A 62 -7.97 6.29 12.08
CA PHE A 62 -7.65 6.68 13.46
C PHE A 62 -8.72 7.55 14.12
N GLY A 63 -9.84 7.85 13.42
CA GLY A 63 -10.95 8.62 13.95
C GLY A 63 -11.54 8.07 15.25
N PRO A 64 -12.40 8.82 15.95
CA PRO A 64 -12.88 10.17 15.61
C PRO A 64 -11.88 11.27 15.98
N ASP A 65 -12.18 12.53 15.54
CA ASP A 65 -11.42 13.72 15.92
C ASP A 65 -11.29 13.84 17.43
N ASN A 66 -10.09 14.22 17.89
CA ASN A 66 -9.73 14.27 19.30
C ASN A 66 -9.92 12.93 20.03
N GLY A 67 -9.92 11.83 19.30
CA GLY A 67 -9.94 10.48 19.85
C GLY A 67 -8.59 10.03 20.39
N GLN A 68 -8.53 8.83 20.95
CA GLN A 68 -7.33 8.28 21.57
C GLN A 68 -6.13 8.19 20.62
N TYR A 69 -6.38 7.98 19.32
CA TYR A 69 -5.35 7.76 18.31
C TYR A 69 -5.12 9.00 17.43
N ASP A 70 -5.89 10.07 17.62
CA ASP A 70 -5.77 11.31 16.88
C ASP A 70 -4.55 12.11 17.37
N ASN A 71 -3.53 12.17 16.52
CA ASN A 71 -2.31 12.94 16.77
C ASN A 71 -1.64 13.26 15.43
N LYS A 72 -0.58 14.07 15.44
CA LYS A 72 0.04 14.53 14.20
C LYS A 72 0.72 13.46 13.32
N THR A 73 0.93 12.24 13.82
CA THR A 73 1.39 11.10 12.99
C THR A 73 0.25 10.23 12.50
N ASN A 74 -0.90 10.32 13.17
CA ASN A 74 -2.10 9.55 12.89
C ASN A 74 -3.34 10.43 13.06
N PRO A 75 -3.48 11.53 12.31
CA PRO A 75 -4.65 12.38 12.47
C PRO A 75 -5.92 11.66 12.00
N ALA A 76 -7.03 11.91 12.69
CA ALA A 76 -8.33 11.38 12.30
C ALA A 76 -8.78 11.89 10.94
N ASN A 77 -8.50 13.17 10.66
CA ASN A 77 -8.68 13.81 9.36
C ASN A 77 -7.32 14.30 8.86
N ILE A 78 -6.95 13.92 7.64
CA ILE A 78 -5.77 14.46 6.97
C ILE A 78 -6.26 15.55 6.03
N GLU A 79 -5.93 16.78 6.39
CA GLU A 79 -6.32 17.99 5.67
C GLU A 79 -5.30 18.32 4.58
N GLY A 80 -5.76 18.99 3.53
CA GLY A 80 -4.93 19.47 2.44
C GLY A 80 -5.49 19.09 1.06
N HIS A 81 -4.89 19.65 0.01
CA HIS A 81 -5.41 19.52 -1.34
C HIS A 81 -4.59 18.52 -2.16
N SER A 82 -5.17 17.36 -2.41
CA SER A 82 -4.51 16.30 -3.19
C SER A 82 -5.14 16.09 -4.56
N GLN A 83 -4.31 15.77 -5.55
CA GLN A 83 -4.73 15.48 -6.90
C GLN A 83 -4.16 14.12 -7.34
N LEU A 84 -5.04 13.28 -7.89
CA LEU A 84 -4.66 11.96 -8.36
C LEU A 84 -4.95 11.84 -9.85
N PHE A 85 -3.96 11.39 -10.61
CA PHE A 85 -4.10 11.05 -12.02
C PHE A 85 -3.57 9.64 -12.23
N ASN A 86 -4.40 8.76 -12.82
CA ASN A 86 -4.04 7.38 -13.12
C ASN A 86 -4.58 7.04 -14.51
N ALA A 87 -3.73 6.49 -15.36
CA ALA A 87 -4.05 6.07 -16.71
C ALA A 87 -3.64 4.61 -16.89
N GLN A 88 -4.63 3.73 -16.99
CA GLN A 88 -4.41 2.30 -17.19
C GLN A 88 -4.83 1.91 -18.62
N TYR A 89 -4.00 1.12 -19.28
CA TYR A 89 -4.30 0.53 -20.58
C TYR A 89 -4.02 -0.96 -20.58
N VAL A 90 -5.08 -1.76 -20.69
CA VAL A 90 -5.01 -3.20 -20.91
C VAL A 90 -4.83 -3.44 -22.41
N ALA A 91 -3.59 -3.57 -22.84
CA ALA A 91 -3.25 -3.77 -24.26
C ALA A 91 -3.58 -5.21 -24.70
N MET A 92 -3.30 -6.18 -23.86
CA MET A 92 -3.55 -7.62 -24.03
C MET A 92 -3.46 -8.31 -22.67
N THR A 93 -3.75 -9.60 -22.60
CA THR A 93 -3.64 -10.40 -21.36
C THR A 93 -2.21 -10.39 -20.80
N GLU A 94 -1.25 -10.32 -21.70
CA GLU A 94 0.19 -10.34 -21.38
C GLU A 94 0.70 -8.96 -20.94
N LEU A 95 -0.06 -7.87 -21.14
CA LEU A 95 0.42 -6.53 -20.87
C LEU A 95 -0.70 -5.56 -20.49
N THR A 96 -0.66 -5.10 -19.26
CA THR A 96 -1.32 -3.89 -18.79
C THR A 96 -0.26 -2.86 -18.44
N VAL A 97 -0.44 -1.63 -18.89
CA VAL A 97 0.42 -0.49 -18.59
C VAL A 97 -0.37 0.51 -17.77
N THR A 98 0.17 0.93 -16.63
CA THR A 98 -0.43 1.98 -15.79
C THR A 98 0.60 3.07 -15.54
N GLY A 99 0.30 4.30 -15.94
CA GLY A 99 1.07 5.50 -15.59
C GLY A 99 0.27 6.35 -14.60
N TYR A 100 0.95 6.94 -13.63
CA TYR A 100 0.28 7.74 -12.62
C TYR A 100 1.10 8.92 -12.13
N VAL A 101 0.37 9.95 -11.65
CA VAL A 101 0.90 11.10 -10.91
C VAL A 101 -0.02 11.31 -9.70
N TYR A 102 0.52 11.17 -8.51
CA TYR A 102 -0.19 11.41 -7.26
C TYR A 102 0.45 12.59 -6.53
N GLN A 103 -0.26 13.71 -6.48
CA GLN A 103 0.13 14.92 -5.78
C GLN A 103 -0.65 14.97 -4.47
N LEU A 104 0.02 14.70 -3.37
CA LEU A 104 -0.55 14.61 -2.03
C LEU A 104 -0.18 15.88 -1.25
N GLY A 105 -1.11 16.83 -1.15
CA GLY A 105 -1.00 17.96 -0.22
C GLY A 105 -1.56 17.51 1.13
N LEU A 106 -0.69 17.22 2.10
CA LEU A 106 -1.03 16.66 3.41
C LEU A 106 -0.52 17.60 4.50
N ASP A 107 -1.35 18.57 4.92
CA ASP A 107 -0.89 19.74 5.69
C ASP A 107 -0.68 19.45 7.17
N ASN A 108 -1.51 18.57 7.76
CA ASN A 108 -1.57 18.35 9.21
C ASN A 108 -0.98 17.01 9.69
N ILE A 109 -0.27 16.30 8.81
CA ILE A 109 0.38 15.01 9.16
C ILE A 109 1.91 15.13 9.12
N ALA A 110 2.57 14.42 10.02
CA ALA A 110 4.02 14.34 10.11
C ALA A 110 4.51 12.88 10.03
N VAL A 111 5.67 12.66 9.43
CA VAL A 111 6.31 11.34 9.35
C VAL A 111 6.74 10.79 10.72
N ALA A 112 7.00 11.64 11.67
CA ALA A 112 7.38 11.27 13.02
C ALA A 112 6.84 12.29 14.04
N PRO A 113 6.66 11.90 15.34
CA PRO A 113 6.07 12.78 16.36
C PRO A 113 6.77 14.12 16.55
N THR A 114 8.07 14.18 16.31
CA THR A 114 8.89 15.39 16.45
C THR A 114 9.08 16.16 15.14
N ALA A 115 8.65 15.60 13.99
CA ALA A 115 8.74 16.27 12.70
C ALA A 115 7.76 17.45 12.60
N ALA A 116 8.05 18.37 11.70
CA ALA A 116 7.09 19.41 11.31
C ALA A 116 5.87 18.79 10.62
N LEU A 117 4.75 19.49 10.64
CA LEU A 117 3.57 19.12 9.85
C LEU A 117 3.87 19.29 8.35
N GLY A 118 3.12 18.59 7.50
CA GLY A 118 3.29 18.64 6.06
C GLY A 118 4.46 17.81 5.51
N THR A 119 5.24 17.13 6.35
CA THR A 119 6.43 16.37 5.92
C THR A 119 6.11 15.12 5.07
N LEU A 120 4.84 14.75 4.94
CA LEU A 120 4.38 13.67 4.05
C LEU A 120 3.75 14.19 2.74
N ALA A 121 3.65 15.52 2.58
CA ALA A 121 3.18 16.09 1.32
C ALA A 121 4.21 15.79 0.22
N SER A 122 3.76 15.11 -0.84
CA SER A 122 4.66 14.56 -1.85
C SER A 122 4.00 14.43 -3.22
N GLN A 123 4.82 14.47 -4.27
CA GLN A 123 4.41 14.08 -5.61
C GLN A 123 5.10 12.77 -5.98
N THR A 124 4.31 11.76 -6.31
CA THR A 124 4.81 10.46 -6.78
C THR A 124 4.42 10.27 -8.25
N ASN A 125 5.41 10.06 -9.11
CA ASN A 125 5.22 9.75 -10.53
C ASN A 125 5.69 8.33 -10.79
N GLY A 126 4.89 7.50 -11.45
CA GLY A 126 5.29 6.12 -11.65
C GLY A 126 4.71 5.46 -12.90
N LEU A 127 5.32 4.33 -13.21
CA LEU A 127 4.92 3.43 -14.29
C LEU A 127 4.91 1.99 -13.77
N ARG A 128 3.78 1.30 -13.99
CA ARG A 128 3.58 -0.10 -13.63
C ARG A 128 3.24 -0.91 -14.88
N LEU A 129 3.90 -2.05 -15.01
CA LEU A 129 3.63 -3.06 -16.02
C LEU A 129 3.23 -4.35 -15.33
N ASN A 130 2.14 -4.96 -15.75
CA ASN A 130 1.75 -6.28 -15.24
C ASN A 130 1.02 -7.09 -16.32
N GLY A 131 1.05 -8.40 -16.16
CA GLY A 131 0.39 -9.32 -17.10
C GLY A 131 0.66 -10.78 -16.77
N VAL A 132 0.26 -11.66 -17.70
CA VAL A 132 0.47 -13.10 -17.60
C VAL A 132 1.08 -13.61 -18.91
N ILE A 133 2.28 -14.19 -18.85
CA ILE A 133 2.99 -14.76 -20.00
C ILE A 133 3.23 -16.24 -19.73
N ALA A 134 2.70 -17.12 -20.56
CA ALA A 134 2.84 -18.58 -20.43
C ALA A 134 2.47 -19.12 -19.04
N GLY A 135 1.45 -18.54 -18.39
CA GLY A 135 0.98 -18.92 -17.06
C GLY A 135 1.78 -18.30 -15.90
N VAL A 136 2.85 -17.57 -16.18
CA VAL A 136 3.58 -16.78 -15.19
C VAL A 136 3.00 -15.38 -15.12
N SER A 137 2.46 -14.96 -13.98
CA SER A 137 2.11 -13.57 -13.73
C SER A 137 3.37 -12.78 -13.41
N TYR A 138 3.40 -11.53 -13.83
CA TYR A 138 4.50 -10.62 -13.49
C TYR A 138 3.98 -9.23 -13.16
N THR A 139 4.72 -8.52 -12.33
CA THR A 139 4.59 -7.09 -12.09
C THR A 139 5.97 -6.46 -12.05
N ALA A 140 6.14 -5.34 -12.75
CA ALA A 140 7.30 -4.47 -12.64
C ALA A 140 6.82 -3.03 -12.47
N GLU A 141 7.39 -2.31 -11.52
CA GLU A 141 7.00 -0.93 -11.21
C GLU A 141 8.22 -0.10 -10.84
N TYR A 142 8.21 1.14 -11.31
CA TYR A 142 9.14 2.17 -10.89
C TYR A 142 8.38 3.44 -10.60
N ALA A 143 8.74 4.12 -9.51
CA ALA A 143 8.24 5.46 -9.21
C ALA A 143 9.33 6.33 -8.60
N GLN A 144 9.18 7.65 -8.78
CA GLN A 144 9.97 8.68 -8.13
C GLN A 144 9.04 9.53 -7.28
N GLN A 145 9.48 9.85 -6.07
CA GLN A 145 8.78 10.72 -5.14
C GLN A 145 9.60 11.97 -4.85
N LYS A 146 8.95 13.12 -4.98
CA LYS A 146 9.50 14.45 -4.64
C LYS A 146 8.57 15.14 -3.64
N ASP A 147 9.06 16.19 -3.02
CA ASP A 147 8.23 17.09 -2.22
C ASP A 147 7.12 17.74 -3.06
N TYR A 148 6.06 18.11 -2.38
CA TYR A 148 4.92 18.79 -2.98
C TYR A 148 4.28 19.75 -1.97
N ALA A 149 3.58 20.79 -2.48
CA ALA A 149 2.93 21.82 -1.68
C ALA A 149 3.88 22.48 -0.66
N ASP A 150 3.48 22.59 0.59
CA ASP A 150 4.24 23.25 1.65
C ASP A 150 5.14 22.28 2.44
N ASN A 151 5.60 21.18 1.82
CA ASN A 151 6.55 20.28 2.49
C ASN A 151 7.83 21.04 2.84
N PRO A 152 8.24 21.05 4.12
CA PRO A 152 9.44 21.79 4.55
C PRO A 152 10.77 21.13 4.12
N ASN A 153 10.71 19.93 3.57
CA ASN A 153 11.87 19.16 3.11
C ASN A 153 11.93 19.12 1.58
N ASP A 154 13.13 18.91 1.06
CA ASP A 154 13.39 18.65 -0.36
C ASP A 154 13.51 17.11 -0.51
N LEU A 155 12.46 16.45 -1.00
CA LEU A 155 12.43 14.99 -1.14
C LEU A 155 12.90 14.59 -2.54
N ASP A 156 13.73 13.55 -2.61
CA ASP A 156 14.04 12.84 -3.87
C ASP A 156 14.34 11.38 -3.54
N SER A 157 13.40 10.50 -3.85
CA SER A 157 13.50 9.09 -3.48
C SER A 157 12.79 8.22 -4.51
N ASP A 158 13.31 7.02 -4.73
CA ASP A 158 12.84 6.08 -5.73
C ASP A 158 12.11 4.86 -5.11
N TYR A 159 11.25 4.26 -5.91
CA TYR A 159 10.55 3.02 -5.61
C TYR A 159 10.71 2.03 -6.75
N TYR A 160 10.95 0.77 -6.42
CA TYR A 160 11.06 -0.33 -7.37
C TYR A 160 10.28 -1.55 -6.88
N LEU A 161 9.58 -2.22 -7.79
CA LEU A 161 8.97 -3.53 -7.55
C LEU A 161 9.23 -4.45 -8.75
N ALA A 162 9.65 -5.68 -8.45
CA ALA A 162 9.61 -6.79 -9.37
C ALA A 162 8.96 -8.00 -8.68
N GLU A 163 7.88 -8.52 -9.24
CA GLU A 163 7.12 -9.64 -8.67
C GLU A 163 6.79 -10.66 -9.76
N LEU A 164 6.92 -11.94 -9.45
CA LEU A 164 6.52 -13.07 -10.28
C LEU A 164 5.60 -13.99 -9.52
N GLY A 165 4.61 -14.57 -10.22
CA GLY A 165 3.73 -15.59 -9.66
C GLY A 165 3.49 -16.73 -10.63
N TYR A 166 3.33 -17.94 -10.10
CA TYR A 166 3.03 -19.13 -10.88
C TYR A 166 2.22 -20.15 -10.07
N THR A 167 1.27 -20.80 -10.69
CA THR A 167 0.51 -21.88 -10.04
C THR A 167 1.02 -23.24 -10.49
N LEU A 168 1.56 -24.01 -9.55
CA LEU A 168 2.08 -25.36 -9.77
C LEU A 168 1.30 -26.38 -8.95
N ALA A 169 0.66 -27.34 -9.60
CA ALA A 169 -0.10 -28.41 -8.94
C ALA A 169 -1.14 -27.92 -7.88
N GLY A 170 -1.79 -26.78 -8.16
CA GLY A 170 -2.79 -26.17 -7.27
C GLY A 170 -2.20 -25.30 -6.16
N VAL A 171 -0.88 -25.19 -6.05
CA VAL A 171 -0.20 -24.25 -5.16
C VAL A 171 0.12 -22.98 -5.94
N ALA A 172 -0.42 -21.83 -5.51
CA ALA A 172 -0.05 -20.53 -6.05
C ALA A 172 1.22 -20.05 -5.34
N LEU A 173 2.29 -19.88 -6.10
CA LEU A 173 3.58 -19.36 -5.64
C LEU A 173 3.73 -17.91 -6.07
N LYS A 174 4.35 -17.08 -5.24
CA LYS A 174 4.64 -15.68 -5.53
C LYS A 174 5.99 -15.33 -4.92
N GLY A 175 6.83 -14.64 -5.67
CA GLY A 175 8.07 -14.10 -5.15
C GLY A 175 8.27 -12.69 -5.68
N GLY A 176 8.83 -11.81 -4.86
CA GLY A 176 9.03 -10.42 -5.22
C GLY A 176 10.20 -9.77 -4.51
N TYR A 177 10.58 -8.63 -5.06
CA TYR A 177 11.57 -7.74 -4.51
C TYR A 177 11.05 -6.31 -4.62
N GLU A 178 10.80 -5.71 -3.48
CA GLU A 178 10.28 -4.34 -3.35
C GLU A 178 11.34 -3.46 -2.67
N VAL A 179 11.52 -2.24 -3.17
CA VAL A 179 12.44 -1.27 -2.61
C VAL A 179 11.70 0.07 -2.45
N LEU A 180 11.71 0.60 -1.25
CA LEU A 180 11.40 1.99 -0.99
C LEU A 180 12.70 2.67 -0.59
N GLY A 181 13.17 3.59 -1.44
CA GLY A 181 14.46 4.24 -1.29
C GLY A 181 14.59 5.05 -0.02
N GLY A 182 15.78 5.09 0.54
CA GLY A 182 16.17 6.06 1.54
C GLY A 182 16.33 7.45 0.95
N SER A 183 16.93 8.37 1.69
CA SER A 183 17.09 9.77 1.25
C SER A 183 18.51 10.08 0.84
N ASP A 184 18.95 9.60 -0.32
CA ASP A 184 20.31 9.85 -0.82
C ASP A 184 20.53 11.32 -1.20
N ASP A 185 19.55 11.94 -1.88
CA ASP A 185 19.65 13.28 -2.45
C ASP A 185 18.72 14.31 -1.78
N GLY A 186 17.86 13.87 -0.86
CA GLY A 186 16.92 14.73 -0.15
C GLY A 186 17.61 15.71 0.80
N LYS A 187 17.03 16.90 0.96
CA LYS A 187 17.50 17.93 1.88
C LYS A 187 16.42 18.31 2.86
N GLY A 188 16.77 18.31 4.13
CA GLY A 188 15.84 18.65 5.20
C GLY A 188 16.21 17.97 6.49
N THR A 189 15.22 17.77 7.36
CA THR A 189 15.39 17.14 8.66
C THR A 189 14.40 16.01 8.86
N GLY A 190 14.82 14.92 9.48
CA GLY A 190 13.98 13.78 9.78
C GLY A 190 14.05 12.71 8.70
N ASN A 191 12.94 12.00 8.53
CA ASN A 191 12.86 10.89 7.59
C ASN A 191 12.43 11.39 6.20
N LEU A 192 13.33 11.32 5.23
CA LEU A 192 13.14 11.73 3.85
C LEU A 192 13.00 10.54 2.87
N ALA A 193 12.93 9.32 3.40
CA ALA A 193 12.74 8.12 2.59
C ALA A 193 11.37 8.12 1.89
N PHE A 194 11.24 7.34 0.85
CA PHE A 194 10.01 7.13 0.10
C PHE A 194 8.86 6.68 1.02
N GLN A 195 7.79 7.47 1.12
CA GLN A 195 6.66 7.18 2.00
C GLN A 195 5.37 6.93 1.21
N THR A 196 4.52 6.07 1.75
CA THR A 196 3.20 5.77 1.17
C THR A 196 2.08 6.02 2.20
N PRO A 197 1.82 7.29 2.55
CA PRO A 197 0.95 7.63 3.68
C PRO A 197 -0.50 7.13 3.53
N LEU A 198 -1.01 7.03 2.31
CA LEU A 198 -2.39 6.63 2.01
C LEU A 198 -2.53 5.18 1.52
N ALA A 199 -1.49 4.37 1.67
CA ALA A 199 -1.51 2.94 1.30
C ALA A 199 -2.39 2.09 2.21
N THR A 200 -2.83 0.94 1.70
CA THR A 200 -3.30 -0.18 2.54
C THR A 200 -2.08 -0.91 3.11
N LYS A 201 -1.39 -0.26 4.04
CA LYS A 201 -0.04 -0.59 4.50
C LYS A 201 0.12 -2.03 5.00
N HIS A 202 -0.88 -2.57 5.70
CA HIS A 202 -0.86 -3.95 6.24
C HIS A 202 -0.73 -5.04 5.16
N ALA A 203 -0.93 -4.71 3.89
CA ALA A 203 -0.77 -5.65 2.78
C ALA A 203 0.68 -5.74 2.27
N PHE A 204 1.58 -4.94 2.81
CA PHE A 204 2.96 -4.79 2.35
C PHE A 204 3.94 -4.86 3.53
N GLN A 205 5.20 -5.27 3.26
CA GLN A 205 6.29 -5.36 4.24
C GLN A 205 5.89 -6.07 5.55
N GLY A 206 5.23 -7.24 5.42
CA GLY A 206 4.89 -8.12 6.53
C GLY A 206 3.65 -7.69 7.34
N TRP A 207 3.01 -8.66 7.98
CA TRP A 207 1.79 -8.44 8.75
C TRP A 207 2.04 -8.06 10.21
N ALA A 208 3.28 -8.17 10.68
CA ALA A 208 3.65 -7.64 12.00
C ALA A 208 3.54 -6.11 12.06
N ASP A 209 3.35 -5.43 10.91
CA ASP A 209 3.19 -3.97 10.82
C ASP A 209 4.39 -3.19 11.41
N VAL A 210 5.60 -3.73 11.29
CA VAL A 210 6.82 -3.07 11.78
C VAL A 210 7.21 -1.90 10.86
N PHE A 211 6.94 -2.05 9.55
CA PHE A 211 7.35 -1.11 8.52
C PHE A 211 6.19 -0.28 7.93
N LEU A 212 5.18 0.07 8.75
CA LEU A 212 4.09 0.97 8.32
C LEU A 212 4.57 2.38 7.92
N THR A 213 5.76 2.75 8.36
CA THR A 213 6.51 3.92 7.91
C THR A 213 7.86 3.42 7.43
N THR A 214 8.24 3.81 6.21
CA THR A 214 9.56 3.45 5.67
C THR A 214 10.65 4.00 6.57
N PRO A 215 11.64 3.20 7.02
CA PRO A 215 12.79 3.67 7.76
C PRO A 215 13.59 4.73 6.98
N THR A 216 14.37 5.56 7.67
CA THR A 216 15.17 6.64 7.05
C THR A 216 16.16 6.11 6.01
N ASP A 217 16.75 4.93 6.25
CA ASP A 217 17.68 4.28 5.32
C ASP A 217 16.97 3.49 4.21
N GLY A 218 15.65 3.73 4.03
CA GLY A 218 14.85 2.97 3.09
C GLY A 218 14.62 1.52 3.52
N ILE A 219 13.97 0.74 2.67
CA ILE A 219 13.73 -0.69 2.91
C ILE A 219 13.80 -1.48 1.60
N LYS A 220 14.49 -2.60 1.64
CA LYS A 220 14.45 -3.68 0.65
C LYS A 220 13.71 -4.85 1.27
N ASP A 221 12.66 -5.31 0.61
CA ASP A 221 11.84 -6.46 1.01
C ASP A 221 11.95 -7.54 -0.07
N ALA A 222 12.67 -8.61 0.23
CA ALA A 222 12.70 -9.81 -0.60
C ALA A 222 11.72 -10.83 -0.01
N TYR A 223 10.68 -11.21 -0.74
CA TYR A 223 9.66 -12.10 -0.21
C TYR A 223 9.33 -13.28 -1.11
N LEU A 224 8.90 -14.37 -0.47
CA LEU A 224 8.39 -15.57 -1.13
C LEU A 224 7.12 -16.04 -0.43
N GLY A 225 6.05 -16.22 -1.20
CA GLY A 225 4.76 -16.66 -0.70
C GLY A 225 4.23 -17.90 -1.40
N ALA A 226 3.45 -18.67 -0.67
CA ALA A 226 2.70 -19.81 -1.18
C ALA A 226 1.27 -19.79 -0.64
N SER A 227 0.30 -20.10 -1.50
CA SER A 227 -1.11 -20.24 -1.12
C SER A 227 -1.69 -21.49 -1.74
N LEU A 228 -2.45 -22.26 -0.96
CA LEU A 228 -3.03 -23.52 -1.42
C LEU A 228 -4.40 -23.80 -0.80
N PRO A 229 -5.29 -24.47 -1.54
CA PRO A 229 -6.52 -25.03 -0.95
C PRO A 229 -6.15 -26.11 0.08
N LEU A 230 -6.71 -26.02 1.28
CA LEU A 230 -6.47 -26.96 2.36
C LEU A 230 -7.75 -27.19 3.17
N PHE A 231 -8.21 -28.45 3.30
CA PHE A 231 -9.40 -28.81 4.11
C PHE A 231 -10.64 -27.96 3.86
N GLY A 232 -10.90 -27.54 2.61
CA GLY A 232 -12.04 -26.70 2.26
C GLY A 232 -11.85 -25.20 2.46
N GLY A 233 -10.73 -24.78 3.01
CA GLY A 233 -10.27 -23.40 3.13
C GLY A 233 -9.08 -23.10 2.26
N THR A 234 -8.44 -21.98 2.53
CA THR A 234 -7.19 -21.54 1.88
C THR A 234 -6.13 -21.24 2.93
N ALA A 235 -5.01 -21.95 2.85
CA ALA A 235 -3.81 -21.65 3.65
C ALA A 235 -2.85 -20.78 2.86
N GLN A 236 -2.17 -19.86 3.52
CA GLN A 236 -1.12 -19.01 2.95
C GLN A 236 0.05 -18.90 3.92
N ALA A 237 1.25 -18.90 3.35
CA ALA A 237 2.48 -18.57 4.06
C ALA A 237 3.26 -17.56 3.21
N VAL A 238 3.88 -16.55 3.84
CA VAL A 238 4.80 -15.60 3.22
C VAL A 238 6.01 -15.44 4.13
N TYR A 239 7.19 -15.43 3.54
CA TYR A 239 8.44 -15.15 4.22
C TYR A 239 9.04 -13.89 3.62
N HIS A 240 9.54 -13.00 4.47
CA HIS A 240 10.17 -11.73 4.14
C HIS A 240 11.58 -11.66 4.72
N ASP A 241 12.54 -11.12 3.95
CA ASP A 241 13.89 -10.71 4.37
C ASP A 241 13.95 -9.18 4.17
N PHE A 242 14.03 -8.43 5.28
CA PHE A 242 14.05 -6.98 5.29
C PHE A 242 15.46 -6.42 5.50
N ARG A 243 15.87 -5.53 4.62
CA ARG A 243 17.19 -4.89 4.69
C ARG A 243 17.07 -3.38 4.48
N ALA A 244 18.04 -2.63 5.01
CA ALA A 244 18.20 -1.24 4.66
C ALA A 244 18.49 -1.08 3.16
N GLU A 245 17.94 -0.06 2.55
CA GLU A 245 18.24 0.26 1.13
C GLU A 245 19.60 0.92 1.05
N GLN A 246 19.89 1.87 1.92
CA GLN A 246 21.18 2.53 2.02
C GLN A 246 22.14 1.77 2.93
N SER A 247 23.43 1.80 2.59
CA SER A 247 24.47 1.22 3.44
C SER A 247 24.69 2.11 4.65
N SER A 248 24.06 1.77 5.76
CA SER A 248 24.24 2.41 7.07
C SER A 248 24.90 1.44 8.07
N LEU A 249 25.03 1.86 9.31
CA LEU A 249 25.42 0.96 10.40
C LEU A 249 24.41 -0.16 10.66
N ILE A 250 23.18 0.01 10.19
CA ILE A 250 22.06 -0.91 10.32
C ILE A 250 21.74 -1.45 8.91
N SER A 251 22.24 -2.63 8.57
CA SER A 251 22.09 -3.18 7.21
C SER A 251 20.99 -4.23 7.09
N GLN A 252 20.78 -5.02 8.13
CA GLN A 252 19.75 -6.06 8.14
C GLN A 252 18.69 -5.73 9.18
N TYR A 253 17.47 -5.46 8.73
CA TYR A 253 16.38 -5.12 9.64
C TYR A 253 15.86 -6.32 10.41
N GLY A 254 15.62 -7.43 9.71
CA GLY A 254 15.09 -8.66 10.28
C GLY A 254 14.36 -9.49 9.24
N GLU A 255 13.69 -10.54 9.70
CA GLU A 255 12.93 -11.49 8.89
C GLU A 255 11.52 -11.64 9.44
N GLU A 256 10.54 -11.95 8.60
CA GLU A 256 9.16 -12.18 9.07
C GLU A 256 8.55 -13.41 8.40
N LEU A 257 7.87 -14.22 9.20
CA LEU A 257 7.02 -15.30 8.73
C LEU A 257 5.56 -14.98 8.98
N ASP A 258 4.80 -14.91 7.91
CA ASP A 258 3.37 -14.68 7.89
C ASP A 258 2.60 -15.95 7.55
N LEU A 259 1.62 -16.31 8.36
CA LEU A 259 0.76 -17.47 8.14
C LEU A 259 -0.70 -17.06 8.22
N SER A 260 -1.55 -17.58 7.33
CA SER A 260 -2.99 -17.42 7.46
C SER A 260 -3.77 -18.64 7.00
N TYR A 261 -4.97 -18.78 7.53
CA TYR A 261 -5.95 -19.77 7.08
C TYR A 261 -7.35 -19.16 7.09
N ALA A 262 -7.99 -19.13 5.92
CA ALA A 262 -9.36 -18.67 5.74
C ALA A 262 -10.25 -19.85 5.40
N HIS A 263 -11.39 -19.98 6.07
CA HIS A 263 -12.32 -21.08 5.84
C HIS A 263 -13.78 -20.59 5.81
N PRO A 264 -14.57 -20.96 4.78
CA PRO A 264 -16.00 -20.73 4.78
C PRO A 264 -16.66 -21.51 5.96
N ILE A 265 -17.45 -20.83 6.77
CA ILE A 265 -18.14 -21.50 7.90
C ILE A 265 -19.33 -22.28 7.35
N PRO A 266 -19.38 -23.61 7.54
CA PRO A 266 -20.44 -24.44 7.00
C PRO A 266 -21.83 -24.02 7.52
N GLY A 267 -22.85 -24.10 6.64
CA GLY A 267 -24.22 -23.80 6.98
C GLY A 267 -24.65 -22.35 6.89
N VAL A 268 -23.71 -21.41 6.76
CA VAL A 268 -24.01 -19.98 6.57
C VAL A 268 -23.29 -19.44 5.32
N LYS A 269 -24.06 -19.23 4.25
CA LYS A 269 -23.52 -18.66 3.01
C LYS A 269 -22.96 -17.25 3.26
N GLY A 270 -21.77 -16.98 2.79
CA GLY A 270 -21.12 -15.67 2.93
C GLY A 270 -20.38 -15.46 4.26
N LEU A 271 -20.40 -16.43 5.18
CA LEU A 271 -19.65 -16.37 6.44
C LEU A 271 -18.29 -17.04 6.29
N VAL A 272 -17.22 -16.31 6.59
CA VAL A 272 -15.83 -16.77 6.51
C VAL A 272 -15.13 -16.50 7.84
N GLY A 273 -14.45 -17.50 8.36
CA GLY A 273 -13.50 -17.36 9.47
C GLY A 273 -12.08 -17.22 8.92
N LEU A 274 -11.29 -16.36 9.54
CA LEU A 274 -9.87 -16.15 9.22
C LEU A 274 -9.04 -16.17 10.51
N VAL A 275 -7.92 -16.86 10.46
CA VAL A 275 -6.84 -16.73 11.45
C VAL A 275 -5.58 -16.28 10.75
N LYS A 276 -4.82 -15.38 11.37
CA LYS A 276 -3.53 -14.89 10.89
C LYS A 276 -2.51 -14.92 12.00
N TYR A 277 -1.27 -15.16 11.66
CA TYR A 277 -0.11 -15.10 12.55
C TYR A 277 1.04 -14.43 11.82
N ALA A 278 1.74 -13.53 12.49
CA ALA A 278 2.98 -12.92 12.03
C ALA A 278 4.04 -13.08 13.12
N ASP A 279 5.26 -13.42 12.71
CA ASP A 279 6.44 -13.55 13.57
C ASP A 279 7.61 -12.80 12.92
N TYR A 280 7.86 -11.59 13.39
CA TYR A 280 9.01 -10.78 12.99
C TYR A 280 10.15 -10.99 13.98
N ASP A 281 11.29 -11.48 13.49
CA ASP A 281 12.55 -11.65 14.20
C ASP A 281 13.47 -10.47 13.87
N ALA A 282 13.68 -9.60 14.85
CA ALA A 282 14.41 -8.36 14.69
C ALA A 282 15.94 -8.62 14.73
N ASN A 283 16.64 -8.10 13.72
CA ASN A 283 18.10 -8.00 13.80
C ASN A 283 18.51 -6.61 14.30
N ASP A 284 18.60 -5.66 13.37
CA ASP A 284 19.10 -4.31 13.68
C ASP A 284 17.97 -3.27 13.76
N PHE A 285 16.72 -3.64 13.54
CA PHE A 285 15.59 -2.72 13.49
C PHE A 285 14.38 -3.22 14.27
N GLY A 286 13.83 -2.34 15.13
CA GLY A 286 12.63 -2.67 15.89
C GLY A 286 12.91 -3.63 17.05
N VAL A 287 11.94 -4.49 17.33
CA VAL A 287 11.99 -5.56 18.36
C VAL A 287 11.23 -6.78 17.83
N ASP A 288 11.56 -7.96 18.29
CA ASP A 288 10.81 -9.19 18.01
C ASP A 288 9.33 -8.95 18.24
N THR A 289 8.54 -9.19 17.18
CA THR A 289 7.12 -8.85 17.21
C THR A 289 6.29 -10.03 16.72
N ARG A 290 5.44 -10.54 17.61
CA ARG A 290 4.47 -11.59 17.29
C ARG A 290 3.06 -11.05 17.36
N LYS A 291 2.27 -11.31 16.32
CA LYS A 291 0.87 -10.92 16.28
C LYS A 291 -0.01 -12.09 15.88
N PHE A 292 -1.18 -12.13 16.45
CA PHE A 292 -2.21 -13.13 16.13
C PHE A 292 -3.56 -12.45 15.97
N TRP A 293 -4.28 -12.79 14.90
CA TRP A 293 -5.63 -12.28 14.64
C TRP A 293 -6.61 -13.40 14.41
N THR A 294 -7.82 -13.18 14.88
CA THR A 294 -9.00 -13.93 14.48
C THR A 294 -10.04 -12.97 13.94
N GLN A 295 -10.66 -13.33 12.84
CA GLN A 295 -11.70 -12.54 12.20
C GLN A 295 -12.84 -13.46 11.75
N VAL A 296 -14.06 -12.97 11.87
CA VAL A 296 -15.25 -13.56 11.24
C VAL A 296 -15.86 -12.47 10.38
N GLN A 297 -16.04 -12.77 9.11
CA GLN A 297 -16.62 -11.85 8.13
C GLN A 297 -17.87 -12.45 7.51
N TYR A 298 -18.93 -11.66 7.44
CA TYR A 298 -20.16 -12.00 6.75
C TYR A 298 -20.39 -11.05 5.58
N THR A 299 -20.58 -11.64 4.40
CA THR A 299 -20.91 -10.89 3.17
C THR A 299 -22.28 -11.35 2.67
N TYR A 300 -23.23 -10.43 2.61
CA TYR A 300 -24.62 -10.66 2.20
C TYR A 300 -24.88 -10.25 0.75
#